data_495ad72f9eb27ec76d8e76b968298de8
#
_entry.id   495ad72f9eb27ec76d8e76b968298de8
#
_cell.length_a   1.000
_cell.length_b   1.000
_cell.length_c   1.000
_cell.angle_alpha   90.00
_cell.angle_beta   90.00
_cell.angle_gamma   90.00
#
_symmetry.space_group_name_H-M   'P 1'
#
loop_
_entity.id
_entity.type
_entity.pdbx_description
1 polymer ?
#
loop_
_entity_poly.entity_id
_entity_poly.type
_entity_poly.pdbx_seq_one_letter_code
_entity_poly.pdbx_strand_id
1 'polypeptide(L)'
;MLDVQTITVSIDRDWRAVYEFCRTPEGFAKWASGLGGLERGATGWSARTPEGVTIPVRFLEANAQGVLDHWLSPPGAAEIYLPMRVIANQAGCTVMFTLLRQPGMTDERFAADAAWVARDLARLKEMMEA
;
A
#
# COMPACT_ATOMS: atom_id res chain seq x y z
N MET A 1 -5.23 21.38 -4.53
CA MET A 1 -5.47 20.28 -3.58
C MET A 1 -5.99 19.08 -4.38
N LEU A 2 -5.48 17.90 -4.10
CA LEU A 2 -5.89 16.68 -4.80
C LEU A 2 -7.15 16.08 -4.17
N ASP A 3 -8.00 15.45 -4.99
CA ASP A 3 -9.09 14.63 -4.47
C ASP A 3 -8.52 13.40 -3.78
N VAL A 4 -9.18 12.94 -2.75
CA VAL A 4 -8.75 11.77 -1.96
C VAL A 4 -9.85 10.73 -1.85
N GLN A 5 -9.45 9.46 -1.73
CA GLN A 5 -10.33 8.38 -1.34
C GLN A 5 -9.59 7.48 -0.36
N THR A 6 -10.16 7.29 0.81
CA THR A 6 -9.60 6.39 1.83
C THR A 6 -10.38 5.07 1.83
N ILE A 7 -9.66 3.98 1.62
CA ILE A 7 -10.21 2.63 1.63
C ILE A 7 -9.80 1.99 2.96
N THR A 8 -10.74 1.34 3.64
CA THR A 8 -10.48 0.71 4.93
C THR A 8 -10.91 -0.74 4.93
N VAL A 9 -10.24 -1.53 5.78
CA VAL A 9 -10.65 -2.89 6.09
C VAL A 9 -10.38 -3.15 7.56
N SER A 10 -11.32 -3.80 8.24
CA SER A 10 -11.11 -4.23 9.63
C SER A 10 -10.75 -5.71 9.64
N ILE A 11 -9.71 -6.05 10.40
CA ILE A 11 -9.09 -7.37 10.44
C ILE A 11 -9.15 -7.90 11.87
N ASP A 12 -9.63 -9.11 12.04
CA ASP A 12 -9.70 -9.78 13.34
C ASP A 12 -8.33 -10.39 13.69
N ARG A 13 -7.37 -9.50 13.88
CA ARG A 13 -6.01 -9.84 14.27
C ARG A 13 -5.38 -8.64 14.99
N ASP A 14 -4.52 -8.91 15.96
CA ASP A 14 -3.81 -7.81 16.67
C ASP A 14 -3.09 -6.89 15.68
N TRP A 15 -3.20 -5.59 15.91
CA TRP A 15 -2.66 -4.58 15.01
C TRP A 15 -1.14 -4.71 14.81
N ARG A 16 -0.42 -5.17 15.85
CA ARG A 16 1.04 -5.32 15.77
C ARG A 16 1.43 -6.43 14.80
N ALA A 17 0.67 -7.52 14.77
CA ALA A 17 0.90 -8.62 13.83
C ALA A 17 0.65 -8.17 12.39
N VAL A 18 -0.42 -7.42 12.16
CA VAL A 18 -0.74 -6.88 10.83
C VAL A 18 0.30 -5.85 10.41
N TYR A 19 0.70 -4.95 11.32
CA TYR A 19 1.73 -3.96 11.07
C TYR A 19 3.06 -4.63 10.66
N GLU A 20 3.52 -5.61 11.43
CA GLU A 20 4.78 -6.33 11.15
C GLU A 20 4.74 -7.02 9.78
N PHE A 21 3.61 -7.61 9.42
CA PHE A 21 3.46 -8.24 8.10
C PHE A 21 3.51 -7.21 6.98
N CYS A 22 2.85 -6.07 7.15
CA CYS A 22 2.75 -5.05 6.10
C CYS A 22 4.01 -4.20 5.94
N ARG A 23 4.78 -3.98 7.02
CA ARG A 23 5.91 -3.05 6.98
C ARG A 23 7.11 -3.58 6.22
N THR A 24 7.21 -4.88 6.01
CA THR A 24 8.32 -5.47 5.28
C THR A 24 8.03 -5.54 3.79
N PRO A 25 9.03 -5.32 2.93
CA PRO A 25 8.84 -5.47 1.48
C PRO A 25 8.36 -6.87 1.10
N GLU A 26 8.84 -7.91 1.80
CA GLU A 26 8.44 -9.29 1.57
C GLU A 26 6.96 -9.50 1.86
N GLY A 27 6.47 -8.97 2.98
CA GLY A 27 5.05 -9.04 3.33
C GLY A 27 4.19 -8.21 2.38
N PHE A 28 4.63 -6.99 2.09
CA PHE A 28 3.95 -6.10 1.15
C PHE A 28 3.73 -6.77 -0.22
N ALA A 29 4.75 -7.43 -0.75
CA ALA A 29 4.66 -8.10 -2.04
C ALA A 29 3.63 -9.24 -2.07
N LYS A 30 3.26 -9.79 -0.92
CA LYS A 30 2.29 -10.88 -0.83
C LYS A 30 0.84 -10.43 -0.96
N TRP A 31 0.52 -9.22 -0.51
CA TRP A 31 -0.87 -8.73 -0.55
C TRP A 31 -1.10 -7.62 -1.56
N ALA A 32 -0.08 -6.82 -1.89
CA ALA A 32 -0.20 -5.69 -2.82
C ALA A 32 0.03 -6.16 -4.25
N SER A 33 -1.05 -6.51 -4.95
CA SER A 33 -0.97 -7.12 -6.28
C SER A 33 -0.70 -6.13 -7.40
N GLY A 34 -0.90 -4.82 -7.16
CA GLY A 34 -0.70 -3.79 -8.19
C GLY A 34 0.77 -3.55 -8.51
N LEU A 35 1.66 -3.99 -7.65
CA LEU A 35 3.09 -3.86 -7.83
C LEU A 35 3.67 -5.27 -7.96
N GLY A 36 3.87 -5.73 -9.18
CA GLY A 36 4.22 -7.10 -9.53
C GLY A 36 5.56 -7.61 -9.02
N GLY A 37 5.69 -7.73 -7.69
CA GLY A 37 6.90 -8.19 -7.05
C GLY A 37 7.86 -7.03 -6.74
N LEU A 38 8.56 -7.17 -5.61
CA LEU A 38 9.57 -6.21 -5.18
C LEU A 38 10.95 -6.83 -5.32
N GLU A 39 11.88 -6.08 -5.89
CA GLU A 39 13.28 -6.47 -6.01
C GLU A 39 14.15 -5.48 -5.26
N ARG A 40 15.13 -5.99 -4.53
CA ARG A 40 16.13 -5.15 -3.87
C ARG A 40 17.30 -4.92 -4.80
N GLY A 41 17.56 -3.63 -5.11
CA GLY A 41 18.70 -3.21 -5.89
C GLY A 41 19.74 -2.48 -5.05
N ALA A 42 20.75 -1.92 -5.71
CA ALA A 42 21.82 -1.18 -5.04
C ALA A 42 21.33 0.09 -4.34
N THR A 43 20.22 0.67 -4.80
CA THR A 43 19.68 1.95 -4.29
C THR A 43 18.38 1.78 -3.53
N GLY A 44 17.98 0.55 -3.21
CA GLY A 44 16.75 0.26 -2.46
C GLY A 44 15.82 -0.67 -3.21
N TRP A 45 14.53 -0.60 -2.89
CA TRP A 45 13.52 -1.48 -3.44
C TRP A 45 12.91 -0.91 -4.71
N SER A 46 12.52 -1.79 -5.62
CA SER A 46 11.80 -1.43 -6.85
C SER A 46 10.67 -2.42 -7.08
N ALA A 47 9.56 -1.91 -7.62
CA ALA A 47 8.45 -2.72 -8.09
C ALA A 47 8.46 -2.76 -9.61
N ARG A 48 7.86 -3.81 -10.18
CA ARG A 48 7.69 -3.93 -11.63
C ARG A 48 6.20 -3.91 -11.95
N THR A 49 5.78 -3.03 -12.86
CA THR A 49 4.39 -2.98 -13.31
C THR A 49 4.10 -4.14 -14.29
N PRO A 50 2.82 -4.45 -14.56
CA PRO A 50 2.46 -5.44 -15.57
C PRO A 50 3.04 -5.12 -16.95
N GLU A 51 3.27 -3.85 -17.28
CA GLU A 51 3.88 -3.40 -18.52
C GLU A 51 5.41 -3.52 -18.53
N GLY A 52 6.01 -4.01 -17.44
CA GLY A 52 7.44 -4.21 -17.34
C GLY A 52 8.22 -2.97 -16.92
N VAL A 53 7.56 -1.90 -16.49
CA VAL A 53 8.23 -0.69 -16.01
C VAL A 53 8.71 -0.90 -14.57
N THR A 54 9.97 -0.55 -14.31
CA THR A 54 10.54 -0.60 -12.96
C THR A 54 10.28 0.71 -12.24
N ILE A 55 9.67 0.64 -11.05
CA ILE A 55 9.33 1.81 -10.24
C ILE A 55 10.01 1.66 -8.88
N PRO A 56 10.92 2.57 -8.50
CA PRO A 56 11.47 2.60 -7.15
C PRO A 56 10.38 2.81 -6.11
N VAL A 57 10.49 2.08 -4.99
CA VAL A 57 9.54 2.15 -3.87
C VAL A 57 10.32 2.46 -2.60
N ARG A 58 9.89 3.47 -1.86
CA ARG A 58 10.46 3.81 -0.56
C ARG A 58 9.42 3.58 0.52
N PHE A 59 9.81 2.88 1.58
CA PHE A 59 8.95 2.60 2.73
C PHE A 59 9.37 3.47 3.91
N LEU A 60 8.38 3.93 4.68
CA LEU A 60 8.65 4.60 5.94
C LEU A 60 9.35 3.63 6.89
N GLU A 61 10.28 4.14 7.69
CA GLU A 61 10.98 3.36 8.70
C GLU A 61 10.01 2.77 9.73
N ALA A 62 10.41 1.66 10.34
CA ALA A 62 9.64 1.03 11.41
C ALA A 62 9.35 2.06 12.52
N ASN A 63 8.11 2.05 13.02
CA ASN A 63 7.65 3.01 14.04
C ASN A 63 6.66 2.34 14.96
N ALA A 64 6.33 3.03 16.05
CA ALA A 64 5.42 2.54 17.07
C ALA A 64 3.96 2.98 16.84
N GLN A 65 3.68 3.75 15.79
CA GLN A 65 2.39 4.36 15.54
C GLN A 65 1.57 3.63 14.47
N GLY A 66 2.09 2.55 13.90
CA GLY A 66 1.39 1.82 12.84
C GLY A 66 1.35 2.53 11.50
N VAL A 67 2.27 3.47 11.27
CA VAL A 67 2.31 4.22 10.01
C VAL A 67 3.07 3.40 8.97
N LEU A 68 2.41 3.14 7.84
CA LEU A 68 2.90 2.30 6.75
C LEU A 68 3.04 3.09 5.45
N ASP A 69 3.27 4.38 5.55
CA ASP A 69 3.40 5.25 4.40
C ASP A 69 4.50 4.75 3.46
N HIS A 70 4.26 4.88 2.18
CA HIS A 70 5.25 4.54 1.16
C HIS A 70 5.11 5.47 -0.04
N TRP A 71 6.13 5.46 -0.88
CA TRP A 71 6.25 6.38 -2.01
C TRP A 71 6.70 5.61 -3.22
N LEU A 72 6.08 5.92 -4.38
CA LEU A 72 6.48 5.40 -5.68
C LEU A 72 7.14 6.51 -6.46
N SER A 73 8.23 6.20 -7.16
CA SER A 73 8.93 7.16 -8.02
C SER A 73 8.86 6.71 -9.47
N PRO A 74 7.73 6.94 -10.18
CA PRO A 74 7.62 6.53 -11.57
C PRO A 74 8.63 7.30 -12.44
N PRO A 75 9.24 6.65 -13.46
CA PRO A 75 10.16 7.34 -14.36
C PRO A 75 9.50 8.53 -15.05
N GLY A 76 10.15 9.69 -14.99
CA GLY A 76 9.68 10.90 -15.67
C GLY A 76 8.45 11.57 -15.08
N ALA A 77 8.05 11.18 -13.87
CA ALA A 77 6.87 11.72 -13.19
C ALA A 77 7.20 12.09 -11.75
N ALA A 78 6.31 12.86 -11.12
CA ALA A 78 6.46 13.21 -9.70
C ALA A 78 6.30 11.99 -8.82
N GLU A 79 6.96 12.01 -7.67
CA GLU A 79 6.81 10.98 -6.65
C GLU A 79 5.36 10.90 -6.17
N ILE A 80 4.85 9.68 -6.03
CA ILE A 80 3.48 9.43 -5.57
C ILE A 80 3.53 9.04 -4.10
N TYR A 81 2.84 9.82 -3.26
CA TYR A 81 2.70 9.55 -1.84
C TYR A 81 1.50 8.64 -1.62
N LEU A 82 1.70 7.56 -0.87
CA LEU A 82 0.68 6.57 -0.54
C LEU A 82 0.58 6.45 0.98
N PRO A 83 -0.25 7.29 1.64
CA PRO A 83 -0.47 7.19 3.07
C PRO A 83 -1.19 5.90 3.42
N MET A 84 -0.67 5.17 4.40
CA MET A 84 -1.28 3.94 4.88
C MET A 84 -1.05 3.83 6.37
N ARG A 85 -2.03 3.30 7.08
CA ARG A 85 -1.94 3.17 8.52
C ARG A 85 -2.74 1.98 9.02
N VAL A 86 -2.21 1.31 10.04
CA VAL A 86 -2.96 0.33 10.82
C VAL A 86 -3.18 0.88 12.22
N ILE A 87 -4.43 0.84 12.69
CA ILE A 87 -4.79 1.29 14.02
C ILE A 87 -5.41 0.15 14.82
N ALA A 88 -5.17 0.15 16.13
CA ALA A 88 -5.81 -0.81 17.03
C ALA A 88 -7.32 -0.57 17.04
N ASN A 89 -8.09 -1.65 17.01
CA ASN A 89 -9.54 -1.62 17.12
C ASN A 89 -9.95 -2.77 18.05
N GLN A 90 -9.94 -2.50 19.34
CA GLN A 90 -10.12 -3.51 20.38
C GLN A 90 -9.12 -4.67 20.18
N ALA A 91 -9.60 -5.91 20.09
CA ALA A 91 -8.72 -7.07 19.87
C ALA A 91 -8.22 -7.19 18.43
N GLY A 92 -8.82 -6.48 17.50
CA GLY A 92 -8.43 -6.45 16.10
C GLY A 92 -7.78 -5.14 15.69
N CYS A 93 -7.85 -4.84 14.41
CA CYS A 93 -7.32 -3.59 13.86
C CYS A 93 -8.12 -3.11 12.66
N THR A 94 -7.89 -1.87 12.27
CA THR A 94 -8.40 -1.32 11.01
C THR A 94 -7.23 -0.77 10.22
N VAL A 95 -7.14 -1.18 8.96
CA VAL A 95 -6.13 -0.69 8.01
C VAL A 95 -6.78 0.37 7.14
N MET A 96 -6.09 1.50 6.98
CA MET A 96 -6.53 2.62 6.15
C MET A 96 -5.49 2.85 5.07
N PHE A 97 -5.95 2.96 3.82
CA PHE A 97 -5.11 3.26 2.67
C PHE A 97 -5.72 4.44 1.92
N THR A 98 -4.99 5.54 1.80
CA THR A 98 -5.50 6.75 1.15
C THR A 98 -4.90 6.90 -0.23
N LEU A 99 -5.77 7.03 -1.23
CA LEU A 99 -5.38 7.36 -2.59
C LEU A 99 -5.54 8.86 -2.82
N LEU A 100 -4.48 9.49 -3.27
CA LEU A 100 -4.48 10.87 -3.75
C LEU A 100 -4.58 10.83 -5.27
N ARG A 101 -5.61 11.47 -5.82
CA ARG A 101 -5.79 11.52 -7.28
C ARG A 101 -4.65 12.32 -7.90
N GLN A 102 -3.85 11.66 -8.73
CA GLN A 102 -2.72 12.32 -9.36
C GLN A 102 -3.18 13.27 -10.48
N PRO A 103 -2.43 14.37 -10.75
CA PRO A 103 -2.76 15.27 -11.83
C PRO A 103 -2.86 14.54 -13.18
N GLY A 104 -3.90 14.84 -13.94
CA GLY A 104 -4.14 14.21 -15.24
C GLY A 104 -4.80 12.83 -15.18
N MET A 105 -5.05 12.30 -14.00
CA MET A 105 -5.73 11.01 -13.85
C MET A 105 -7.22 11.15 -14.17
N THR A 106 -7.74 10.25 -15.00
CA THR A 106 -9.17 10.22 -15.33
C THR A 106 -9.99 9.71 -14.16
N ASP A 107 -11.31 10.00 -14.18
CA ASP A 107 -12.23 9.46 -13.16
C ASP A 107 -12.23 7.93 -13.16
N GLU A 108 -12.20 7.33 -14.35
CA GLU A 108 -12.19 5.88 -14.53
C GLU A 108 -10.93 5.26 -13.93
N ARG A 109 -9.77 5.89 -14.13
CA ARG A 109 -8.50 5.40 -13.58
C ARG A 109 -8.49 5.51 -12.07
N PHE A 110 -8.97 6.63 -11.52
CA PHE A 110 -9.02 6.81 -10.07
C PHE A 110 -9.95 5.78 -9.42
N ALA A 111 -11.12 5.55 -10.00
CA ALA A 111 -12.05 4.52 -9.54
C ALA A 111 -11.45 3.11 -9.65
N ALA A 112 -10.74 2.81 -10.72
CA ALA A 112 -10.08 1.52 -10.93
C ALA A 112 -8.98 1.28 -9.89
N ASP A 113 -8.19 2.30 -9.57
CA ASP A 113 -7.15 2.20 -8.55
C ASP A 113 -7.76 1.97 -7.16
N ALA A 114 -8.86 2.67 -6.84
CA ALA A 114 -9.57 2.47 -5.57
C ALA A 114 -10.12 1.04 -5.44
N ALA A 115 -10.69 0.51 -6.51
CA ALA A 115 -11.20 -0.87 -6.55
C ALA A 115 -10.07 -1.88 -6.38
N TRP A 116 -8.90 -1.59 -6.96
CA TRP A 116 -7.72 -2.44 -6.82
C TRP A 116 -7.22 -2.49 -5.38
N VAL A 117 -7.09 -1.33 -4.74
CA VAL A 117 -6.69 -1.25 -3.32
C VAL A 117 -7.70 -1.99 -2.45
N ALA A 118 -9.00 -1.85 -2.71
CA ALA A 118 -10.04 -2.56 -1.95
C ALA A 118 -9.86 -4.08 -2.05
N ARG A 119 -9.55 -4.60 -3.23
CA ARG A 119 -9.28 -6.04 -3.43
C ARG A 119 -8.02 -6.48 -2.68
N ASP A 120 -6.97 -5.68 -2.74
CA ASP A 120 -5.71 -6.00 -2.04
C ASP A 120 -5.90 -6.00 -0.52
N LEU A 121 -6.65 -5.04 0.03
CA LEU A 121 -6.95 -5.02 1.46
C LEU A 121 -7.83 -6.19 1.88
N ALA A 122 -8.78 -6.61 1.03
CA ALA A 122 -9.59 -7.80 1.30
C ALA A 122 -8.70 -9.05 1.33
N ARG A 123 -7.72 -9.15 0.45
CA ARG A 123 -6.75 -10.24 0.44
C ARG A 123 -5.88 -10.23 1.70
N LEU A 124 -5.41 -9.05 2.11
CA LEU A 124 -4.66 -8.90 3.36
C LEU A 124 -5.47 -9.44 4.54
N LYS A 125 -6.75 -9.07 4.62
CA LYS A 125 -7.65 -9.56 5.66
C LYS A 125 -7.73 -11.09 5.66
N GLU A 126 -7.94 -11.70 4.51
CA GLU A 126 -7.97 -13.17 4.42
C GLU A 126 -6.67 -13.81 4.93
N MET A 127 -5.54 -13.26 4.52
CA MET A 127 -4.22 -13.79 4.92
C MET A 127 -4.00 -13.67 6.42
N MET A 128 -4.40 -12.55 7.02
CA MET A 128 -4.15 -12.29 8.44
C MET A 128 -5.13 -13.00 9.36
N GLU A 129 -6.31 -13.36 8.86
CA GLU A 129 -7.33 -14.08 9.64
C GLU A 129 -7.28 -15.59 9.44
N ALA A 130 -6.44 -16.05 8.53
CA ALA A 130 -6.29 -17.49 8.28
C ALA A 130 -5.64 -18.24 9.44
#